data_d4a7a47421f47ba9c859cc99171b0d83
#
_entry.id   d4a7a47421f47ba9c859cc99171b0d83
#
_cell.length_a   1.000
_cell.length_b   1.000
_cell.length_c   1.000
_cell.angle_alpha   90.00
_cell.angle_beta   90.00
_cell.angle_gamma   90.00
#
_symmetry.space_group_name_H-M   'P 1'
#
loop_
_entity.id
_entity.type
_entity.pdbx_description
1 polymer ?
#
loop_
_entity_poly.entity_id
_entity_poly.type
_entity_poly.pdbx_seq_one_letter_code
_entity_poly.pdbx_strand_id
1 'polypeptide(L)'
;LQKKAKARDDVDAVLTKYAGEVSRQLQGTRISERTEDQKIKVEDFPLLPTRRRFWEHCSRAVDPTGTMGLLRTQLHLIHNALVEIGEKPLGHVIPADLLFDKLQGGLVQSQVLLNELSNRIQALKDGTPEGELKRRICGLVFLIRKLTREDGYDIGVRANADTLADLLISDLDKDGPKLREAVPKLLKQLVDDDQLLINLGDEYSLQTREGSEWEREFRTQLTAVTSDPSKLATLRGQFLYEEVMQASKQLKPKQGKAQVPRRVEVHYD
;
A
#
# COMPACT_ATOMS: atom_id res chain seq x y z
N LEU A 1 20.50 3.84 -21.64
CA LEU A 1 20.66 5.11 -22.36
C LEU A 1 22.14 5.52 -22.34
N GLN A 2 22.79 5.65 -23.52
CA GLN A 2 24.15 6.20 -23.56
C GLN A 2 24.08 7.71 -23.29
N LYS A 3 24.59 8.13 -22.16
CA LYS A 3 24.75 9.56 -21.82
C LYS A 3 26.10 10.06 -22.34
N LYS A 4 26.14 11.32 -22.79
CA LYS A 4 27.41 11.98 -23.14
C LYS A 4 28.32 12.06 -21.92
N ALA A 5 29.63 12.00 -22.06
CA ALA A 5 30.61 11.97 -20.97
C ALA A 5 30.35 13.11 -19.94
N LYS A 6 30.22 14.37 -20.40
CA LYS A 6 29.93 15.52 -19.54
C LYS A 6 28.64 15.35 -18.72
N ALA A 7 27.57 14.85 -19.33
CA ALA A 7 26.31 14.63 -18.65
C ALA A 7 26.42 13.53 -17.57
N ARG A 8 27.34 12.56 -17.73
CA ARG A 8 27.61 11.53 -16.72
C ARG A 8 28.25 12.13 -15.47
N ASP A 9 29.22 12.99 -15.64
CA ASP A 9 29.92 13.66 -14.52
C ASP A 9 28.94 14.57 -13.75
N ASP A 10 28.10 15.34 -14.45
CA ASP A 10 27.09 16.19 -13.85
C ASP A 10 26.05 15.38 -13.07
N VAL A 11 25.59 14.25 -13.61
CA VAL A 11 24.65 13.32 -12.94
C VAL A 11 25.31 12.70 -11.71
N ASP A 12 26.55 12.22 -11.81
CA ASP A 12 27.25 11.61 -10.68
C ASP A 12 27.48 12.63 -9.55
N ALA A 13 27.84 13.86 -9.88
CA ALA A 13 27.98 14.94 -8.90
C ALA A 13 26.67 15.19 -8.14
N VAL A 14 25.52 15.23 -8.83
CA VAL A 14 24.21 15.40 -8.21
C VAL A 14 23.83 14.20 -7.34
N LEU A 15 24.00 12.97 -7.85
CA LEU A 15 23.70 11.77 -7.08
C LEU A 15 24.58 11.63 -5.83
N THR A 16 25.83 12.09 -5.93
CA THR A 16 26.73 12.14 -4.78
C THR A 16 26.32 13.19 -3.76
N LYS A 17 25.91 14.38 -4.24
CA LYS A 17 25.39 15.45 -3.35
C LYS A 17 24.16 15.00 -2.54
N TYR A 18 23.25 14.25 -3.17
CA TYR A 18 22.01 13.80 -2.54
C TYR A 18 22.04 12.32 -2.13
N ALA A 19 23.23 11.72 -1.98
CA ALA A 19 23.39 10.30 -1.67
C ALA A 19 22.62 9.89 -0.40
N GLY A 20 22.60 10.72 0.65
CA GLY A 20 21.84 10.45 1.88
C GLY A 20 20.33 10.38 1.66
N GLU A 21 19.77 11.22 0.77
CA GLU A 21 18.35 11.19 0.44
C GLU A 21 18.01 9.96 -0.44
N VAL A 22 18.91 9.58 -1.34
CA VAL A 22 18.72 8.40 -2.21
C VAL A 22 18.80 7.10 -1.41
N SER A 23 19.82 6.95 -0.53
CA SER A 23 20.03 5.72 0.25
C SER A 23 18.98 5.52 1.35
N ARG A 24 18.34 6.58 1.81
CA ARG A 24 17.22 6.49 2.75
C ARG A 24 16.00 5.78 2.16
N GLN A 25 15.75 5.99 0.87
CA GLN A 25 14.56 5.45 0.22
C GLN A 25 14.53 3.92 0.29
N LEU A 26 13.41 3.39 0.79
CA LEU A 26 13.21 1.95 0.95
C LEU A 26 14.26 1.25 1.84
N GLN A 27 14.91 2.00 2.74
CA GLN A 27 15.84 1.43 3.71
C GLN A 27 15.14 0.35 4.56
N GLY A 28 15.85 -0.73 4.87
CA GLY A 28 15.31 -1.86 5.63
C GLY A 28 14.45 -2.82 4.80
N THR A 29 14.23 -2.56 3.51
CA THR A 29 13.53 -3.47 2.60
C THR A 29 14.52 -4.31 1.77
N ARG A 30 14.04 -5.39 1.15
CA ARG A 30 14.86 -6.22 0.26
C ARG A 30 15.25 -5.54 -1.06
N ILE A 31 14.62 -4.42 -1.38
CA ILE A 31 14.86 -3.64 -2.60
C ILE A 31 15.56 -2.31 -2.32
N SER A 32 16.07 -2.11 -1.11
CA SER A 32 16.90 -0.97 -0.73
C SER A 32 18.15 -0.83 -1.62
N GLU A 33 18.83 0.30 -1.49
CA GLU A 33 20.09 0.54 -2.21
C GLU A 33 21.12 -0.56 -1.95
N ARG A 34 21.84 -0.97 -3.00
CA ARG A 34 22.86 -2.01 -2.97
C ARG A 34 24.19 -1.44 -3.44
N THR A 35 25.29 -2.05 -3.00
CA THR A 35 26.66 -1.66 -3.45
C THR A 35 26.80 -1.69 -4.98
N GLU A 36 26.14 -2.64 -5.64
CA GLU A 36 26.17 -2.77 -7.09
C GLU A 36 25.47 -1.61 -7.82
N ASP A 37 24.51 -0.96 -7.17
CA ASP A 37 23.79 0.19 -7.74
C ASP A 37 24.71 1.37 -8.03
N GLN A 38 25.82 1.49 -7.30
CA GLN A 38 26.83 2.53 -7.56
C GLN A 38 27.40 2.48 -8.97
N LYS A 39 27.43 1.29 -9.60
CA LYS A 39 27.94 1.10 -10.96
C LYS A 39 26.94 1.51 -12.03
N ILE A 40 25.64 1.49 -11.72
CA ILE A 40 24.56 1.70 -12.69
C ILE A 40 23.73 2.95 -12.40
N LYS A 41 23.89 3.60 -11.24
CA LYS A 41 23.07 4.75 -10.83
C LYS A 41 23.07 5.90 -11.84
N VAL A 42 24.21 6.15 -12.50
CA VAL A 42 24.36 7.20 -13.52
C VAL A 42 23.64 6.81 -14.81
N GLU A 43 23.76 5.56 -15.23
CA GLU A 43 23.07 5.02 -16.42
C GLU A 43 21.56 4.97 -16.21
N ASP A 44 21.10 4.53 -15.04
CA ASP A 44 19.68 4.42 -14.71
C ASP A 44 19.01 5.79 -14.49
N PHE A 45 19.77 6.82 -14.06
CA PHE A 45 19.22 8.15 -13.83
C PHE A 45 18.40 8.63 -15.04
N PRO A 46 17.22 9.19 -14.84
CA PRO A 46 16.58 9.64 -13.60
C PRO A 46 15.68 8.61 -12.87
N LEU A 47 15.60 7.38 -13.33
CA LEU A 47 14.94 6.30 -12.59
C LEU A 47 15.95 5.64 -11.63
N LEU A 48 15.83 5.92 -10.36
CA LEU A 48 16.74 5.34 -9.35
C LEU A 48 16.66 3.81 -9.32
N PRO A 49 17.77 3.07 -9.11
CA PRO A 49 17.76 1.61 -9.06
C PRO A 49 16.77 1.00 -8.07
N THR A 50 16.56 1.62 -6.90
CA THR A 50 15.58 1.22 -5.90
C THR A 50 14.16 1.32 -6.43
N ARG A 51 13.83 2.41 -7.12
CA ARG A 51 12.51 2.64 -7.74
C ARG A 51 12.26 1.75 -8.94
N ARG A 52 13.30 1.45 -9.73
CA ARG A 52 13.21 0.47 -10.80
C ARG A 52 12.81 -0.90 -10.25
N ARG A 53 13.48 -1.37 -9.19
CA ARG A 53 13.10 -2.62 -8.51
C ARG A 53 11.67 -2.58 -7.96
N PHE A 54 11.27 -1.46 -7.35
CA PHE A 54 9.89 -1.27 -6.89
C PHE A 54 8.89 -1.40 -8.05
N TRP A 55 9.14 -0.75 -9.18
CA TRP A 55 8.30 -0.84 -10.37
C TRP A 55 8.22 -2.26 -10.94
N GLU A 56 9.33 -2.99 -10.96
CA GLU A 56 9.37 -4.38 -11.40
C GLU A 56 8.48 -5.28 -10.52
N HIS A 57 8.57 -5.13 -9.19
CA HIS A 57 7.74 -5.89 -8.25
C HIS A 57 6.25 -5.52 -8.36
N CYS A 58 5.93 -4.23 -8.41
CA CYS A 58 4.55 -3.77 -8.57
C CYS A 58 3.95 -4.23 -9.90
N SER A 59 4.68 -4.08 -11.01
CA SER A 59 4.20 -4.51 -12.34
C SER A 59 3.86 -6.00 -12.36
N ARG A 60 4.69 -6.85 -11.75
CA ARG A 60 4.40 -8.28 -11.64
C ARG A 60 3.20 -8.57 -10.74
N ALA A 61 3.08 -7.85 -9.64
CA ALA A 61 1.99 -8.06 -8.67
C ALA A 61 0.61 -7.68 -9.21
N VAL A 62 0.54 -6.75 -10.17
CA VAL A 62 -0.73 -6.28 -10.76
C VAL A 62 -1.02 -6.88 -12.14
N ASP A 63 -0.19 -7.81 -12.60
CA ASP A 63 -0.25 -8.39 -13.95
C ASP A 63 -0.88 -9.79 -13.97
N PRO A 64 -2.20 -9.90 -14.07
CA PRO A 64 -2.87 -11.20 -14.11
C PRO A 64 -2.60 -11.98 -15.41
N THR A 65 -2.07 -11.31 -16.45
CA THR A 65 -1.86 -11.88 -17.79
C THR A 65 -0.39 -12.20 -18.10
N GLY A 66 0.55 -11.76 -17.24
CA GLY A 66 1.99 -11.92 -17.44
C GLY A 66 2.57 -11.03 -18.55
N THR A 67 1.81 -10.06 -19.06
CA THR A 67 2.23 -9.20 -20.16
C THR A 67 3.07 -8.00 -19.71
N MET A 68 2.92 -7.56 -18.46
CA MET A 68 3.68 -6.45 -17.88
C MET A 68 5.16 -6.81 -17.65
N GLY A 69 5.45 -8.10 -17.52
CA GLY A 69 6.82 -8.62 -17.47
C GLY A 69 7.57 -8.55 -18.79
N LEU A 70 6.89 -8.28 -19.90
CA LEU A 70 7.53 -8.19 -21.21
C LEU A 70 8.46 -6.96 -21.29
N LEU A 71 9.66 -7.17 -21.78
CA LEU A 71 10.68 -6.13 -21.94
C LEU A 71 10.15 -4.89 -22.68
N ARG A 72 9.34 -5.11 -23.72
CA ARG A 72 8.71 -4.03 -24.49
C ARG A 72 7.83 -3.14 -23.62
N THR A 73 6.99 -3.72 -22.77
CA THR A 73 6.10 -2.97 -21.87
C THR A 73 6.89 -2.15 -20.87
N GLN A 74 7.92 -2.76 -20.26
CA GLN A 74 8.79 -2.06 -19.31
C GLN A 74 9.55 -0.90 -19.99
N LEU A 75 10.10 -1.11 -21.17
CA LEU A 75 10.78 -0.06 -21.94
C LEU A 75 9.83 1.08 -22.32
N HIS A 76 8.58 0.78 -22.66
CA HIS A 76 7.58 1.78 -22.97
C HIS A 76 7.21 2.62 -21.74
N LEU A 77 7.02 1.98 -20.58
CA LEU A 77 6.76 2.67 -19.32
C LEU A 77 7.92 3.62 -18.94
N ILE A 78 9.16 3.12 -19.00
CA ILE A 78 10.34 3.93 -18.72
C ILE A 78 10.48 5.07 -19.73
N HIS A 79 10.27 4.82 -21.01
CA HIS A 79 10.34 5.86 -22.04
C HIS A 79 9.33 6.98 -21.78
N ASN A 80 8.08 6.63 -21.50
CA ASN A 80 7.03 7.63 -21.20
C ASN A 80 7.37 8.45 -19.95
N ALA A 81 7.91 7.81 -18.90
CA ALA A 81 8.37 8.49 -17.72
C ALA A 81 9.53 9.45 -17.98
N LEU A 82 10.48 9.05 -18.84
CA LEU A 82 11.60 9.90 -19.26
C LEU A 82 11.15 11.12 -20.06
N VAL A 83 10.17 10.97 -20.94
CA VAL A 83 9.58 12.09 -21.69
C VAL A 83 8.95 13.11 -20.76
N GLU A 84 8.21 12.64 -19.74
CA GLU A 84 7.50 13.50 -18.80
C GLU A 84 8.44 14.37 -17.94
N ILE A 85 9.61 13.85 -17.59
CA ILE A 85 10.57 14.60 -16.76
C ILE A 85 11.75 15.18 -17.56
N GLY A 86 11.79 14.92 -18.86
CA GLY A 86 12.95 15.25 -19.72
C GLY A 86 13.36 16.73 -19.74
N GLU A 87 12.40 17.62 -19.48
CA GLU A 87 12.63 19.06 -19.43
C GLU A 87 12.88 19.62 -18.02
N LYS A 88 12.86 18.74 -17.00
CA LYS A 88 13.10 19.15 -15.62
C LYS A 88 14.59 19.38 -15.36
N PRO A 89 14.94 20.30 -14.45
CA PRO A 89 16.33 20.53 -14.07
C PRO A 89 17.00 19.25 -13.52
N LEU A 90 18.32 19.21 -13.64
CA LEU A 90 19.13 18.13 -13.06
C LEU A 90 18.90 18.06 -11.53
N GLY A 91 18.69 16.87 -11.00
CA GLY A 91 18.27 16.63 -9.61
C GLY A 91 16.83 16.13 -9.50
N HIS A 92 16.06 16.24 -10.60
CA HIS A 92 14.75 15.60 -10.68
C HIS A 92 14.90 14.11 -11.02
N VAL A 93 14.12 13.29 -10.33
CA VAL A 93 14.06 11.83 -10.47
C VAL A 93 12.63 11.41 -10.77
N ILE A 94 12.47 10.27 -11.43
CA ILE A 94 11.14 9.70 -11.68
C ILE A 94 10.53 9.28 -10.33
N PRO A 95 9.41 9.87 -9.90
CA PRO A 95 8.73 9.44 -8.68
C PRO A 95 8.07 8.07 -8.88
N ALA A 96 7.97 7.28 -7.81
CA ALA A 96 7.52 5.90 -7.92
C ALA A 96 6.03 5.76 -8.28
N ASP A 97 5.21 6.73 -7.89
CA ASP A 97 3.77 6.78 -8.15
C ASP A 97 3.41 6.94 -9.64
N LEU A 98 4.33 7.46 -10.46
CA LEU A 98 4.12 7.61 -11.90
C LEU A 98 3.75 6.27 -12.58
N LEU A 99 4.20 5.14 -12.01
CA LEU A 99 3.81 3.82 -12.46
C LEU A 99 2.29 3.62 -12.43
N PHE A 100 1.62 4.06 -11.35
CA PHE A 100 0.17 3.94 -11.23
C PHE A 100 -0.55 4.67 -12.36
N ASP A 101 -0.14 5.89 -12.68
CA ASP A 101 -0.75 6.69 -13.74
C ASP A 101 -0.65 6.01 -15.12
N LYS A 102 0.46 5.34 -15.38
CA LYS A 102 0.67 4.62 -16.64
C LYS A 102 -0.11 3.30 -16.71
N LEU A 103 -0.41 2.69 -15.57
CA LEU A 103 -1.09 1.39 -15.51
C LEU A 103 -2.60 1.51 -15.26
N GLN A 104 -3.10 2.61 -14.71
CA GLN A 104 -4.46 2.75 -14.20
C GLN A 104 -5.54 2.28 -15.19
N GLY A 105 -5.47 2.68 -16.47
CA GLY A 105 -6.43 2.28 -17.48
C GLY A 105 -6.49 0.75 -17.68
N GLY A 106 -5.33 0.11 -17.76
CA GLY A 106 -5.24 -1.34 -17.88
C GLY A 106 -5.71 -2.08 -16.63
N LEU A 107 -5.41 -1.52 -15.45
CA LEU A 107 -5.84 -2.08 -14.16
C LEU A 107 -7.37 -2.07 -14.00
N VAL A 108 -8.03 -1.03 -14.50
CA VAL A 108 -9.50 -0.96 -14.52
C VAL A 108 -10.07 -1.95 -15.52
N GLN A 109 -9.51 -2.04 -16.72
CA GLN A 109 -9.96 -2.98 -17.75
C GLN A 109 -9.83 -4.45 -17.32
N SER A 110 -8.75 -4.78 -16.61
CA SER A 110 -8.51 -6.12 -16.05
C SER A 110 -9.21 -6.38 -14.71
N GLN A 111 -10.00 -5.44 -14.21
CA GLN A 111 -10.69 -5.49 -12.92
C GLN A 111 -9.76 -5.67 -11.69
N VAL A 112 -8.47 -5.43 -11.84
CA VAL A 112 -7.51 -5.42 -10.73
C VAL A 112 -7.71 -4.19 -9.85
N LEU A 113 -8.11 -3.06 -10.45
CA LEU A 113 -8.57 -1.84 -9.79
C LEU A 113 -10.07 -1.66 -10.06
N LEU A 114 -10.87 -1.61 -8.99
CA LEU A 114 -12.30 -1.36 -9.10
C LEU A 114 -12.56 0.02 -9.72
N ASN A 115 -13.53 0.11 -10.63
CA ASN A 115 -13.88 1.35 -11.31
C ASN A 115 -14.30 2.45 -10.31
N GLU A 116 -15.03 2.08 -9.26
CA GLU A 116 -15.40 2.99 -8.17
C GLU A 116 -14.16 3.64 -7.54
N LEU A 117 -13.17 2.84 -7.15
CA LEU A 117 -11.94 3.35 -6.54
C LEU A 117 -11.14 4.22 -7.52
N SER A 118 -11.04 3.81 -8.79
CA SER A 118 -10.40 4.59 -9.84
C SER A 118 -11.04 5.97 -9.97
N ASN A 119 -12.37 6.04 -10.03
CA ASN A 119 -13.11 7.30 -10.14
C ASN A 119 -12.93 8.18 -8.90
N ARG A 120 -12.96 7.60 -7.70
CA ARG A 120 -12.74 8.33 -6.45
C ARG A 120 -11.32 8.90 -6.37
N ILE A 121 -10.31 8.13 -6.79
CA ILE A 121 -8.91 8.60 -6.87
C ILE A 121 -8.79 9.76 -7.87
N GLN A 122 -9.42 9.66 -9.03
CA GLN A 122 -9.38 10.72 -10.03
C GLN A 122 -10.14 11.99 -9.58
N ALA A 123 -11.22 11.84 -8.82
CA ALA A 123 -11.98 12.97 -8.28
C ALA A 123 -11.18 13.82 -7.27
N LEU A 124 -10.09 13.29 -6.68
CA LEU A 124 -9.18 14.08 -5.84
C LEU A 124 -8.44 15.16 -6.63
N LYS A 125 -8.37 15.03 -7.96
CA LYS A 125 -7.74 16.04 -8.84
C LYS A 125 -8.66 17.24 -9.01
N ASP A 126 -8.66 18.11 -8.02
CA ASP A 126 -9.48 19.33 -7.96
C ASP A 126 -8.78 20.57 -8.53
N GLY A 127 -7.60 20.40 -9.12
CA GLY A 127 -6.75 21.47 -9.66
C GLY A 127 -5.80 22.07 -8.63
N THR A 128 -5.85 21.64 -7.37
CA THR A 128 -4.91 22.07 -6.33
C THR A 128 -3.69 21.15 -6.24
N PRO A 129 -2.52 21.66 -5.79
CA PRO A 129 -1.36 20.82 -5.51
C PRO A 129 -1.64 19.76 -4.42
N GLU A 130 -2.52 20.07 -3.49
CA GLU A 130 -2.91 19.18 -2.40
C GLU A 130 -3.74 17.99 -2.92
N GLY A 131 -4.76 18.26 -3.74
CA GLY A 131 -5.58 17.22 -4.37
C GLY A 131 -4.76 16.31 -5.27
N GLU A 132 -3.83 16.87 -6.04
CA GLU A 132 -2.90 16.08 -6.85
C GLU A 132 -1.99 15.19 -5.98
N LEU A 133 -1.49 15.70 -4.85
CA LEU A 133 -0.66 14.92 -3.94
C LEU A 133 -1.47 13.80 -3.27
N LYS A 134 -2.71 14.05 -2.84
CA LYS A 134 -3.65 13.03 -2.34
C LYS A 134 -3.87 11.91 -3.36
N ARG A 135 -4.09 12.27 -4.63
CA ARG A 135 -4.25 11.30 -5.74
C ARG A 135 -3.02 10.42 -5.89
N ARG A 136 -1.83 11.02 -5.88
CA ARG A 136 -0.54 10.31 -5.98
C ARG A 136 -0.31 9.36 -4.80
N ILE A 137 -0.65 9.78 -3.58
CA ILE A 137 -0.62 8.94 -2.38
C ILE A 137 -1.51 7.70 -2.57
N CYS A 138 -2.76 7.88 -3.00
CA CYS A 138 -3.69 6.78 -3.22
C CYS A 138 -3.18 5.79 -4.28
N GLY A 139 -2.57 6.27 -5.36
CA GLY A 139 -1.94 5.43 -6.37
C GLY A 139 -0.81 4.57 -5.80
N LEU A 140 0.08 5.15 -4.98
CA LEU A 140 1.14 4.40 -4.30
C LEU A 140 0.58 3.38 -3.29
N VAL A 141 -0.39 3.78 -2.47
CA VAL A 141 -1.05 2.86 -1.52
C VAL A 141 -1.60 1.65 -2.27
N PHE A 142 -2.28 1.87 -3.42
CA PHE A 142 -2.78 0.78 -4.25
C PHE A 142 -1.65 -0.17 -4.70
N LEU A 143 -0.58 0.36 -5.27
CA LEU A 143 0.54 -0.44 -5.77
C LEU A 143 1.20 -1.26 -4.66
N ILE A 144 1.49 -0.63 -3.51
CA ILE A 144 2.14 -1.30 -2.37
C ILE A 144 1.24 -2.41 -1.81
N ARG A 145 -0.08 -2.19 -1.74
CA ARG A 145 -1.03 -3.19 -1.22
C ARG A 145 -1.19 -4.41 -2.13
N LYS A 146 -0.79 -4.32 -3.39
CA LYS A 146 -0.76 -5.46 -4.32
C LYS A 146 0.49 -6.33 -4.19
N LEU A 147 1.55 -5.84 -3.54
CA LEU A 147 2.75 -6.62 -3.32
C LEU A 147 2.47 -7.84 -2.44
N THR A 148 3.09 -8.96 -2.78
CA THR A 148 2.94 -10.19 -1.98
C THR A 148 3.50 -10.03 -0.57
N ARG A 149 2.82 -10.65 0.38
CA ARG A 149 3.18 -10.72 1.81
C ARG A 149 3.59 -12.12 2.23
N GLU A 150 3.66 -13.06 1.28
CA GLU A 150 4.05 -14.44 1.56
C GLU A 150 5.51 -14.53 1.99
N ASP A 151 5.77 -15.40 2.96
CA ASP A 151 7.10 -15.65 3.46
C ASP A 151 8.06 -16.04 2.32
N GLY A 152 9.25 -15.42 2.33
CA GLY A 152 10.25 -15.60 1.27
C GLY A 152 10.09 -14.65 0.07
N TYR A 153 8.89 -14.16 -0.24
CA TYR A 153 8.62 -13.26 -1.37
C TYR A 153 8.31 -11.83 -0.94
N ASP A 154 7.97 -11.61 0.32
CA ASP A 154 7.75 -10.26 0.87
C ASP A 154 9.02 -9.42 0.79
N ILE A 155 8.95 -8.32 0.07
CA ILE A 155 10.07 -7.38 -0.09
C ILE A 155 10.19 -6.37 1.03
N GLY A 156 9.26 -6.37 2.00
CA GLY A 156 9.29 -5.49 3.17
C GLY A 156 8.78 -4.06 2.93
N VAL A 157 8.26 -3.74 1.76
CA VAL A 157 7.69 -2.41 1.47
C VAL A 157 6.29 -2.31 2.07
N ARG A 158 6.03 -1.25 2.84
CA ARG A 158 4.78 -1.00 3.55
C ARG A 158 4.20 0.36 3.17
N ALA A 159 2.87 0.44 3.11
CA ALA A 159 2.16 1.68 2.80
C ALA A 159 2.03 2.55 4.06
N ASN A 160 3.15 2.95 4.64
CA ASN A 160 3.22 3.88 5.77
C ASN A 160 3.64 5.29 5.31
N ALA A 161 3.50 6.27 6.19
CA ALA A 161 3.74 7.67 5.87
C ALA A 161 5.16 7.94 5.35
N ASP A 162 6.18 7.34 5.98
CA ASP A 162 7.59 7.55 5.60
C ASP A 162 7.88 6.96 4.22
N THR A 163 7.47 5.72 3.97
CA THR A 163 7.65 5.05 2.67
C THR A 163 6.93 5.82 1.55
N LEU A 164 5.71 6.27 1.80
CA LEU A 164 4.93 7.03 0.83
C LEU A 164 5.61 8.37 0.53
N ALA A 165 6.06 9.11 1.55
CA ALA A 165 6.77 10.37 1.36
C ALA A 165 8.06 10.17 0.55
N ASP A 166 8.88 9.17 0.87
CA ASP A 166 10.14 8.91 0.18
C ASP A 166 9.93 8.48 -1.29
N LEU A 167 8.89 7.70 -1.59
CA LEU A 167 8.58 7.26 -2.96
C LEU A 167 7.98 8.35 -3.84
N LEU A 168 7.36 9.39 -3.24
CA LEU A 168 6.78 10.53 -3.94
C LEU A 168 7.79 11.59 -4.36
N ILE A 169 9.03 11.56 -3.83
CA ILE A 169 10.05 12.55 -4.14
C ILE A 169 10.33 12.60 -5.64
N SER A 170 10.24 13.78 -6.22
CA SER A 170 10.62 14.07 -7.60
C SER A 170 11.80 15.04 -7.70
N ASP A 171 11.93 15.99 -6.79
CA ASP A 171 13.08 16.87 -6.67
C ASP A 171 13.90 16.50 -5.43
N LEU A 172 15.11 15.97 -5.63
CA LEU A 172 15.99 15.52 -4.54
C LEU A 172 16.43 16.66 -3.61
N ASP A 173 16.37 17.91 -4.08
CA ASP A 173 16.77 19.09 -3.31
C ASP A 173 15.64 19.57 -2.36
N LYS A 174 14.40 19.52 -2.81
CA LYS A 174 13.30 20.27 -2.16
C LYS A 174 12.20 19.41 -1.58
N ASP A 175 11.94 18.25 -2.17
CA ASP A 175 10.71 17.50 -1.87
C ASP A 175 10.79 16.75 -0.54
N GLY A 176 11.94 16.21 -0.15
CA GLY A 176 12.07 15.34 0.99
C GLY A 176 11.45 15.89 2.28
N PRO A 177 11.91 17.06 2.79
CA PRO A 177 11.36 17.64 4.03
C PRO A 177 9.88 18.00 3.90
N LYS A 178 9.46 18.56 2.72
CA LYS A 178 8.08 18.97 2.48
C LYS A 178 7.12 17.80 2.48
N LEU A 179 7.48 16.72 1.79
CA LEU A 179 6.62 15.54 1.69
C LEU A 179 6.51 14.80 3.05
N ARG A 180 7.60 14.71 3.81
CA ARG A 180 7.56 14.10 5.15
C ARG A 180 6.68 14.88 6.13
N GLU A 181 6.51 16.17 5.95
CA GLU A 181 5.56 16.97 6.72
C GLU A 181 4.13 16.87 6.17
N ALA A 182 3.96 16.92 4.86
CA ALA A 182 2.64 16.96 4.23
C ALA A 182 1.93 15.61 4.22
N VAL A 183 2.64 14.52 3.88
CA VAL A 183 2.04 13.20 3.68
C VAL A 183 1.27 12.69 4.91
N PRO A 184 1.78 12.77 6.14
CA PRO A 184 1.00 12.33 7.31
C PRO A 184 -0.31 13.10 7.50
N LYS A 185 -0.32 14.42 7.20
CA LYS A 185 -1.52 15.26 7.29
C LYS A 185 -2.54 14.85 6.24
N LEU A 186 -2.09 14.63 5.00
CA LEU A 186 -2.95 14.21 3.90
C LEU A 186 -3.50 12.80 4.07
N LEU A 187 -2.71 11.89 4.62
CA LEU A 187 -3.17 10.55 4.98
C LEU A 187 -4.32 10.60 6.00
N LYS A 188 -4.21 11.48 7.00
CA LYS A 188 -5.29 11.70 7.96
C LYS A 188 -6.55 12.21 7.27
N GLN A 189 -6.44 13.22 6.39
CA GLN A 189 -7.59 13.73 5.64
C GLN A 189 -8.21 12.65 4.74
N LEU A 190 -7.39 11.84 4.04
CA LEU A 190 -7.86 10.74 3.20
C LEU A 190 -8.61 9.65 3.99
N VAL A 191 -8.32 9.50 5.28
CA VAL A 191 -9.05 8.59 6.19
C VAL A 191 -10.31 9.26 6.73
N ASP A 192 -10.17 10.46 7.30
CA ASP A 192 -11.24 11.08 8.11
C ASP A 192 -12.27 11.82 7.22
N ASP A 193 -11.79 12.60 6.25
CA ASP A 193 -12.64 13.48 5.43
C ASP A 193 -13.07 12.80 4.12
N ASP A 194 -12.10 12.29 3.36
CA ASP A 194 -12.35 11.70 2.05
C ASP A 194 -12.88 10.26 2.14
N GLN A 195 -12.68 9.57 3.28
CA GLN A 195 -13.06 8.18 3.52
C GLN A 195 -12.64 7.23 2.38
N LEU A 196 -11.48 7.49 1.80
CA LEU A 196 -10.91 6.72 0.70
C LEU A 196 -9.82 5.75 1.19
N LEU A 197 -9.21 6.07 2.33
CA LEU A 197 -8.24 5.20 3.00
C LEU A 197 -8.77 4.72 4.34
N ILE A 198 -8.31 3.55 4.74
CA ILE A 198 -8.41 3.02 6.10
C ILE A 198 -7.00 2.85 6.67
N ASN A 199 -6.84 3.18 7.95
CA ASN A 199 -5.61 2.92 8.69
C ASN A 199 -5.69 1.54 9.36
N LEU A 200 -4.75 0.67 9.04
CA LEU A 200 -4.62 -0.69 9.55
C LEU A 200 -3.31 -0.80 10.38
N GLY A 201 -3.31 -0.19 11.56
CA GLY A 201 -2.10 -0.08 12.39
C GLY A 201 -1.13 0.96 11.82
N ASP A 202 0.03 0.53 11.34
CA ASP A 202 1.05 1.42 10.76
C ASP A 202 0.91 1.60 9.23
N GLU A 203 -0.08 0.95 8.62
CA GLU A 203 -0.25 0.94 7.17
C GLU A 203 -1.61 1.47 6.72
N TYR A 204 -1.65 1.97 5.49
CA TYR A 204 -2.87 2.45 4.85
C TYR A 204 -3.32 1.53 3.72
N SER A 205 -4.62 1.46 3.50
CA SER A 205 -5.24 0.69 2.41
C SER A 205 -6.40 1.48 1.81
N LEU A 206 -6.63 1.34 0.50
CA LEU A 206 -7.82 1.87 -0.14
C LEU A 206 -9.05 1.09 0.32
N GLN A 207 -10.17 1.81 0.45
CA GLN A 207 -11.46 1.22 0.76
C GLN A 207 -12.57 1.76 -0.16
N THR A 208 -13.55 0.90 -0.45
CA THR A 208 -14.78 1.26 -1.16
C THR A 208 -15.70 2.06 -0.24
N ARG A 209 -16.76 2.67 -0.80
CA ARG A 209 -17.81 3.30 0.02
C ARG A 209 -18.48 2.33 0.96
N GLU A 210 -18.83 1.16 0.45
CA GLU A 210 -19.40 0.07 1.25
C GLU A 210 -18.45 -0.31 2.40
N GLY A 211 -17.15 -0.47 2.12
CA GLY A 211 -16.14 -0.73 3.14
C GLY A 211 -16.07 0.36 4.22
N SER A 212 -16.18 1.64 3.83
CA SER A 212 -16.18 2.74 4.79
C SER A 212 -17.46 2.83 5.61
N GLU A 213 -18.62 2.48 5.03
CA GLU A 213 -19.88 2.39 5.77
C GLU A 213 -19.84 1.26 6.82
N TRP A 214 -19.32 0.10 6.43
CA TRP A 214 -19.08 -1.03 7.34
C TRP A 214 -18.13 -0.66 8.48
N GLU A 215 -17.01 -0.02 8.19
CA GLU A 215 -16.04 0.40 9.21
C GLU A 215 -16.65 1.42 10.18
N ARG A 216 -17.44 2.37 9.68
CA ARG A 216 -18.13 3.36 10.52
C ARG A 216 -19.13 2.67 11.45
N GLU A 217 -19.94 1.76 10.90
CA GLU A 217 -20.92 1.01 11.70
C GLU A 217 -20.22 0.14 12.74
N PHE A 218 -19.17 -0.58 12.33
CA PHE A 218 -18.37 -1.39 13.25
C PHE A 218 -17.80 -0.55 14.41
N ARG A 219 -17.21 0.61 14.12
CA ARG A 219 -16.69 1.51 15.18
C ARG A 219 -17.78 2.03 16.10
N THR A 220 -18.94 2.34 15.55
CA THR A 220 -20.11 2.78 16.33
C THR A 220 -20.54 1.68 17.29
N GLN A 221 -20.69 0.46 16.80
CA GLN A 221 -21.08 -0.70 17.62
C GLN A 221 -19.99 -1.05 18.65
N LEU A 222 -18.72 -1.04 18.23
CA LEU A 222 -17.60 -1.29 19.14
C LEU A 222 -17.59 -0.28 20.29
N THR A 223 -17.76 1.01 19.99
CA THR A 223 -17.82 2.07 20.99
C THR A 223 -19.01 1.88 21.92
N ALA A 224 -20.18 1.55 21.38
CA ALA A 224 -21.39 1.32 22.18
C ALA A 224 -21.25 0.13 23.14
N VAL A 225 -20.52 -0.91 22.73
CA VAL A 225 -20.26 -2.09 23.57
C VAL A 225 -19.14 -1.82 24.59
N THR A 226 -18.06 -1.16 24.17
CA THR A 226 -16.91 -0.92 25.06
C THR A 226 -17.14 0.18 26.09
N SER A 227 -18.04 1.13 25.78
CA SER A 227 -18.42 2.20 26.73
C SER A 227 -19.41 1.75 27.80
N ASP A 228 -20.06 0.60 27.64
CA ASP A 228 -21.05 0.07 28.58
C ASP A 228 -20.63 -1.33 29.07
N PRO A 229 -20.01 -1.43 30.27
CA PRO A 229 -19.60 -2.70 30.85
C PRO A 229 -20.73 -3.72 31.01
N SER A 230 -21.98 -3.27 31.21
CA SER A 230 -23.13 -4.17 31.38
C SER A 230 -23.53 -4.80 30.05
N LYS A 231 -23.47 -4.07 28.93
CA LYS A 231 -23.63 -4.64 27.58
C LYS A 231 -22.57 -5.67 27.26
N LEU A 232 -21.31 -5.38 27.59
CA LEU A 232 -20.21 -6.31 27.37
C LEU A 232 -20.40 -7.61 28.18
N ALA A 233 -20.83 -7.49 29.46
CA ALA A 233 -21.13 -8.65 30.31
C ALA A 233 -22.30 -9.48 29.75
N THR A 234 -23.36 -8.84 29.29
CA THR A 234 -24.54 -9.48 28.69
C THR A 234 -24.15 -10.24 27.43
N LEU A 235 -23.39 -9.60 26.49
CA LEU A 235 -22.93 -10.23 25.26
C LEU A 235 -22.00 -11.43 25.54
N ARG A 236 -21.09 -11.29 26.50
CA ARG A 236 -20.23 -12.42 26.93
C ARG A 236 -21.06 -13.58 27.51
N GLY A 237 -22.06 -13.28 28.33
CA GLY A 237 -22.96 -14.31 28.87
C GLY A 237 -23.75 -15.02 27.77
N GLN A 238 -24.31 -14.29 26.82
CA GLN A 238 -25.00 -14.87 25.65
C GLN A 238 -24.08 -15.75 24.82
N PHE A 239 -22.89 -15.28 24.49
CA PHE A 239 -21.93 -16.04 23.70
C PHE A 239 -21.51 -17.33 24.43
N LEU A 240 -21.19 -17.25 25.72
CA LEU A 240 -20.86 -18.42 26.53
C LEU A 240 -22.01 -19.42 26.60
N TYR A 241 -23.23 -18.92 26.77
CA TYR A 241 -24.44 -19.76 26.78
C TYR A 241 -24.59 -20.50 25.44
N GLU A 242 -24.49 -19.81 24.31
CA GLU A 242 -24.60 -20.40 22.98
C GLU A 242 -23.53 -21.49 22.76
N GLU A 243 -22.26 -21.21 23.08
CA GLU A 243 -21.14 -22.15 22.97
C GLU A 243 -21.33 -23.39 23.85
N VAL A 244 -21.72 -23.19 25.11
CA VAL A 244 -22.01 -24.30 26.04
C VAL A 244 -23.15 -25.16 25.52
N MET A 245 -24.23 -24.53 25.05
CA MET A 245 -25.38 -25.26 24.52
C MET A 245 -25.05 -26.00 23.22
N GLN A 246 -24.20 -25.44 22.38
CA GLN A 246 -23.73 -26.11 21.16
C GLN A 246 -22.81 -27.31 21.49
N ALA A 247 -21.87 -27.13 22.41
CA ALA A 247 -21.00 -28.20 22.88
C ALA A 247 -21.79 -29.33 23.55
N SER A 248 -22.82 -28.98 24.35
CA SER A 248 -23.67 -29.97 25.03
C SER A 248 -24.41 -30.90 24.07
N LYS A 249 -24.82 -30.40 22.89
CA LYS A 249 -25.46 -31.24 21.84
C LYS A 249 -24.57 -32.34 21.31
N GLN A 250 -23.24 -32.18 21.43
CA GLN A 250 -22.27 -33.18 20.98
C GLN A 250 -21.97 -34.21 22.08
N LEU A 251 -22.36 -33.95 23.33
CA LEU A 251 -22.13 -34.86 24.44
C LEU A 251 -23.08 -36.07 24.32
N LYS A 252 -22.51 -37.24 24.12
CA LYS A 252 -23.20 -38.53 24.10
C LYS A 252 -22.58 -39.47 25.16
N PRO A 253 -22.77 -39.18 26.47
CA PRO A 253 -22.21 -40.03 27.51
C PRO A 253 -22.82 -41.43 27.42
N LYS A 254 -21.98 -42.40 27.59
CA LYS A 254 -22.39 -43.83 27.58
C LYS A 254 -22.41 -44.34 28.97
N GLN A 255 -23.47 -45.11 29.35
CA GLN A 255 -23.64 -45.65 30.69
C GLN A 255 -23.58 -47.16 30.69
N GLY A 256 -22.93 -47.73 31.72
CA GLY A 256 -22.88 -49.15 32.02
C GLY A 256 -21.99 -49.98 31.09
N LYS A 257 -21.91 -51.30 31.36
CA LYS A 257 -21.12 -52.26 30.54
C LYS A 257 -21.62 -52.35 29.10
N ALA A 258 -22.91 -52.09 28.85
CA ALA A 258 -23.53 -52.11 27.53
C ALA A 258 -23.31 -50.81 26.72
N GLN A 259 -22.60 -49.81 27.25
CA GLN A 259 -22.27 -48.56 26.56
C GLN A 259 -23.49 -47.84 25.94
N VAL A 260 -24.64 -47.89 26.64
CA VAL A 260 -25.89 -47.26 26.16
C VAL A 260 -25.76 -45.74 26.17
N PRO A 261 -25.98 -45.04 25.05
CA PRO A 261 -25.92 -43.57 25.02
C PRO A 261 -27.07 -42.99 25.87
N ARG A 262 -26.73 -41.97 26.67
CA ARG A 262 -27.70 -41.22 27.50
C ARG A 262 -27.81 -39.80 26.96
N ARG A 263 -29.02 -39.28 27.06
CA ARG A 263 -29.29 -37.84 26.79
C ARG A 263 -28.99 -37.07 28.07
N VAL A 264 -28.24 -36.02 27.96
CA VAL A 264 -27.91 -35.10 29.06
C VAL A 264 -28.58 -33.76 28.76
N GLU A 265 -29.33 -33.25 29.72
CA GLU A 265 -29.80 -31.87 29.67
C GLU A 265 -28.80 -31.01 30.45
N VAL A 266 -28.31 -29.97 29.81
CA VAL A 266 -27.39 -29.01 30.44
C VAL A 266 -28.17 -27.75 30.72
N HIS A 267 -28.22 -27.37 32.01
CA HIS A 267 -28.78 -26.10 32.45
C HIS A 267 -27.60 -25.18 32.78
N TYR A 268 -27.69 -23.93 32.33
CA TYR A 268 -26.74 -22.87 32.61
C TYR A 268 -27.48 -21.79 33.40
N ASP A 269 -27.07 -21.60 34.66
CA ASP A 269 -27.65 -20.61 35.59
C ASP A 269 -26.84 -19.29 35.55
#